data_4fec02e449f0a96230f849bca42fd38f
#
_entry.id   4fec02e449f0a96230f849bca42fd38f
#
_cell.length_a   1.000
_cell.length_b   1.000
_cell.length_c   1.000
_cell.angle_alpha   90.00
_cell.angle_beta   90.00
_cell.angle_gamma   90.00
#
_symmetry.space_group_name_H-M   'P 1'
#
loop_
_entity.id
_entity.type
_entity.pdbx_description
1 polymer ?
#
loop_
_entity_poly.entity_id
_entity_poly.type
_entity_poly.pdbx_seq_one_letter_code
_entity_poly.pdbx_strand_id
1 'polypeptide(L)'
;MLLKKEITKELAEKLFNDSDNTLNFIANIKWENGFVCRKCGHTNYCEGKSTGSRRCTRCKTEESATAHTMFHNCKFPVNKAFYIAYTVCVEGKDISSYQYSDQLGLNQMTCWKFRKRIRECVIKHGADNQNIPIQTILLTEY
;
A
#
# COMPACT_ATOMS: atom_id res chain seq x y z
N MET A 1 14.44 13.81 -1.33
CA MET A 1 13.25 12.96 -1.44
C MET A 1 13.29 12.20 -2.75
N LEU A 2 13.18 10.90 -2.67
CA LEU A 2 13.34 10.04 -3.85
C LEU A 2 12.10 9.99 -4.74
N LEU A 3 10.91 10.13 -4.16
CA LEU A 3 9.68 9.92 -4.88
C LEU A 3 8.86 11.20 -4.97
N LYS A 4 8.29 11.41 -6.13
CA LYS A 4 7.37 12.51 -6.32
C LYS A 4 6.14 12.26 -5.47
N LYS A 5 5.82 13.21 -4.63
CA LYS A 5 4.76 13.08 -3.66
C LYS A 5 3.47 13.73 -4.13
N GLU A 6 2.37 13.01 -4.01
CA GLU A 6 1.03 13.53 -4.24
C GLU A 6 0.17 13.43 -2.97
N ILE A 7 0.72 12.80 -1.94
CA ILE A 7 0.03 12.63 -0.66
C ILE A 7 0.45 13.74 0.28
N THR A 8 -0.50 14.55 0.73
CA THR A 8 -0.20 15.61 1.70
C THR A 8 0.09 14.99 3.07
N LYS A 9 0.80 15.73 3.91
CA LYS A 9 1.08 15.29 5.26
C LYS A 9 -0.20 15.07 6.07
N GLU A 10 -1.20 15.91 5.89
CA GLU A 10 -2.49 15.80 6.56
C GLU A 10 -3.20 14.50 6.18
N LEU A 11 -3.23 14.18 4.89
CA LEU A 11 -3.81 12.93 4.41
C LEU A 11 -3.04 11.74 4.97
N ALA A 12 -1.70 11.79 4.94
CA ALA A 12 -0.87 10.72 5.45
C ALA A 12 -1.18 10.43 6.92
N GLU A 13 -1.32 11.47 7.75
CA GLU A 13 -1.65 11.29 9.16
C GLU A 13 -3.00 10.59 9.36
N LYS A 14 -4.00 10.91 8.56
CA LYS A 14 -5.30 10.23 8.60
C LYS A 14 -5.16 8.76 8.25
N LEU A 15 -4.29 8.43 7.30
CA LEU A 15 -4.05 7.04 6.90
C LEU A 15 -3.27 6.28 7.98
N PHE A 16 -2.35 6.93 8.67
CA PHE A 16 -1.59 6.28 9.75
C PHE A 16 -2.48 5.83 10.91
N ASN A 17 -3.57 6.52 11.14
CA ASN A 17 -4.40 6.32 12.33
C ASN A 17 -5.56 5.36 12.13
N ASP A 18 -5.85 4.95 10.90
CA ASP A 18 -7.03 4.13 10.63
C ASP A 18 -6.78 3.20 9.43
N SER A 19 -6.84 1.90 9.69
CA SER A 19 -6.69 0.88 8.64
C SER A 19 -7.74 1.00 7.56
N ASP A 20 -8.99 1.32 7.91
CA ASP A 20 -10.06 1.47 6.91
C ASP A 20 -9.78 2.63 5.97
N ASN A 21 -9.29 3.75 6.49
CA ASN A 21 -8.89 4.88 5.65
C ASN A 21 -7.77 4.48 4.70
N THR A 22 -6.79 3.72 5.20
CA THR A 22 -5.67 3.24 4.38
C THR A 22 -6.16 2.29 3.30
N LEU A 23 -7.04 1.36 3.63
CA LEU A 23 -7.59 0.42 2.65
C LEU A 23 -8.38 1.12 1.57
N ASN A 24 -9.22 2.10 1.93
CA ASN A 24 -9.96 2.88 0.96
C ASN A 24 -9.04 3.69 0.06
N PHE A 25 -7.98 4.26 0.62
CA PHE A 25 -6.99 4.99 -0.17
C PHE A 25 -6.30 4.08 -1.19
N ILE A 26 -5.86 2.90 -0.76
CA ILE A 26 -5.22 1.93 -1.66
C ILE A 26 -6.19 1.50 -2.77
N ALA A 27 -7.45 1.23 -2.43
CA ALA A 27 -8.46 0.87 -3.41
C ALA A 27 -8.65 1.98 -4.44
N ASN A 28 -8.71 3.23 -3.99
CA ASN A 28 -8.91 4.37 -4.87
C ASN A 28 -7.77 4.56 -5.86
N ILE A 29 -6.53 4.43 -5.42
CA ILE A 29 -5.39 4.53 -6.34
C ILE A 29 -5.25 3.30 -7.23
N LYS A 30 -5.55 2.12 -6.71
CA LYS A 30 -5.46 0.86 -7.45
C LYS A 30 -6.44 0.83 -8.63
N TRP A 31 -7.65 1.30 -8.41
CA TRP A 31 -8.70 1.31 -9.42
C TRP A 31 -9.03 2.71 -9.91
N GLU A 32 -8.04 3.58 -9.93
CA GLU A 32 -8.17 4.97 -10.40
C GLU A 32 -8.75 5.04 -11.82
N ASN A 33 -8.33 4.14 -12.68
CA ASN A 33 -8.78 4.09 -14.08
C ASN A 33 -9.97 3.14 -14.30
N GLY A 34 -10.61 2.73 -13.21
CA GLY A 34 -11.76 1.85 -13.26
C GLY A 34 -11.43 0.42 -12.84
N PHE A 35 -12.46 -0.27 -12.37
CA PHE A 35 -12.34 -1.66 -11.97
C PHE A 35 -12.34 -2.58 -13.20
N VAL A 36 -11.44 -3.56 -13.20
CA VAL A 36 -11.45 -4.63 -14.21
C VAL A 36 -11.28 -5.95 -13.45
N CYS A 37 -12.26 -6.83 -13.57
CA CYS A 37 -12.18 -8.14 -12.92
C CYS A 37 -11.04 -8.97 -13.52
N ARG A 38 -10.15 -9.46 -12.67
CA ARG A 38 -9.00 -10.26 -13.12
C ARG A 38 -9.41 -11.63 -13.64
N LYS A 39 -10.59 -12.11 -13.23
CA LYS A 39 -11.07 -13.44 -13.64
C LYS A 39 -11.83 -13.40 -14.96
N CYS A 40 -12.74 -12.44 -15.14
CA CYS A 40 -13.61 -12.42 -16.32
C CYS A 40 -13.54 -11.13 -17.15
N GLY A 41 -12.80 -10.13 -16.70
CA GLY A 41 -12.62 -8.87 -17.43
C GLY A 41 -13.78 -7.89 -17.35
N HIS A 42 -14.82 -8.21 -16.58
CA HIS A 42 -15.98 -7.31 -16.42
C HIS A 42 -15.59 -6.04 -15.68
N THR A 43 -16.23 -4.93 -16.00
CA THR A 43 -15.85 -3.63 -15.48
C THR A 43 -16.78 -3.07 -14.40
N ASN A 44 -17.93 -3.71 -14.16
CA ASN A 44 -18.83 -3.32 -13.10
C ASN A 44 -18.53 -4.05 -11.81
N TYR A 45 -18.67 -3.35 -10.68
CA TYR A 45 -18.42 -3.92 -9.37
C TYR A 45 -19.40 -3.39 -8.34
N CYS A 46 -19.50 -4.11 -7.23
CA CYS A 46 -20.11 -3.63 -6.01
C CYS A 46 -19.10 -3.76 -4.87
N GLU A 47 -19.37 -3.13 -3.74
CA GLU A 47 -18.51 -3.23 -2.59
C GLU A 47 -18.48 -4.67 -2.08
N GLY A 48 -17.28 -5.15 -1.74
CA GLY A 48 -17.08 -6.47 -1.17
C GLY A 48 -17.32 -6.48 0.34
N LYS A 49 -17.07 -7.63 0.96
CA LYS A 49 -17.25 -7.81 2.40
C LYS A 49 -16.24 -7.05 3.24
N SER A 50 -15.00 -6.98 2.80
CA SER A 50 -13.96 -6.25 3.54
C SER A 50 -13.84 -4.82 3.03
N THR A 51 -13.37 -3.94 3.90
CA THR A 51 -13.20 -2.52 3.56
C THR A 51 -12.28 -2.37 2.35
N GLY A 52 -12.73 -1.60 1.37
CA GLY A 52 -11.97 -1.32 0.15
C GLY A 52 -11.97 -2.43 -0.88
N SER A 53 -12.56 -3.60 -0.58
CA SER A 53 -12.62 -4.68 -1.56
C SER A 53 -13.72 -4.41 -2.60
N ARG A 54 -13.54 -4.96 -3.79
CA ARG A 54 -14.52 -4.83 -4.88
C ARG A 54 -14.89 -6.20 -5.42
N ARG A 55 -16.16 -6.40 -5.64
CA ARG A 55 -16.71 -7.66 -6.15
C ARG A 55 -17.23 -7.44 -7.56
N CYS A 56 -16.82 -8.30 -8.49
CA CYS A 56 -17.38 -8.31 -9.84
C CYS A 56 -18.87 -8.63 -9.79
N THR A 57 -19.68 -7.84 -10.47
CA THR A 57 -21.14 -8.08 -10.50
C THR A 57 -21.50 -9.24 -11.43
N ARG A 58 -20.58 -9.64 -12.30
CA ARG A 58 -20.81 -10.74 -13.24
C ARG A 58 -20.43 -12.11 -12.66
N CYS A 59 -19.16 -12.30 -12.32
CA CYS A 59 -18.69 -13.60 -11.83
C CYS A 59 -18.62 -13.72 -10.31
N LYS A 60 -18.91 -12.63 -9.60
CA LYS A 60 -18.93 -12.56 -8.13
C LYS A 60 -17.58 -12.75 -7.45
N THR A 61 -16.50 -12.72 -8.20
CA THR A 61 -15.14 -12.78 -7.65
C THR A 61 -14.84 -11.47 -6.93
N GLU A 62 -14.35 -11.57 -5.70
CA GLU A 62 -14.00 -10.41 -4.88
C GLU A 62 -12.49 -10.23 -4.85
N GLU A 63 -12.03 -9.00 -5.02
CA GLU A 63 -10.61 -8.66 -4.92
C GLU A 63 -10.42 -7.64 -3.80
N SER A 64 -9.51 -7.92 -2.88
CA SER A 64 -9.19 -7.01 -1.79
C SER A 64 -8.37 -5.82 -2.29
N ALA A 65 -8.40 -4.72 -1.54
CA ALA A 65 -7.61 -3.54 -1.87
C ALA A 65 -6.10 -3.85 -1.91
N THR A 66 -5.63 -4.73 -1.03
CA THR A 66 -4.20 -5.05 -0.91
C THR A 66 -3.73 -6.13 -1.86
N ALA A 67 -4.63 -6.92 -2.44
CA ALA A 67 -4.24 -7.98 -3.38
C ALA A 67 -3.50 -7.38 -4.57
N HIS A 68 -2.46 -8.05 -5.02
CA HIS A 68 -1.63 -7.61 -6.15
C HIS A 68 -0.97 -6.24 -5.94
N THR A 69 -0.70 -5.88 -4.70
CA THR A 69 0.05 -4.68 -4.33
C THR A 69 1.20 -5.08 -3.41
N MET A 70 2.04 -4.11 -3.03
CA MET A 70 3.12 -4.38 -2.09
C MET A 70 2.61 -4.78 -0.70
N PHE A 71 1.34 -4.55 -0.39
CA PHE A 71 0.72 -4.94 0.87
C PHE A 71 0.12 -6.35 0.84
N HIS A 72 0.27 -7.07 -0.25
CA HIS A 72 -0.26 -8.43 -0.38
C HIS A 72 0.31 -9.33 0.72
N ASN A 73 -0.58 -10.11 1.35
CA ASN A 73 -0.21 -11.00 2.48
C ASN A 73 0.45 -10.26 3.67
N CYS A 74 0.13 -9.00 3.86
CA CYS A 74 0.58 -8.26 5.02
C CYS A 74 -0.14 -8.78 6.27
N LYS A 75 0.62 -9.30 7.24
CA LYS A 75 0.06 -9.95 8.43
C LYS A 75 -0.20 -9.00 9.59
N PHE A 76 0.12 -7.75 9.43
CA PHE A 76 -0.08 -6.73 10.46
C PHE A 76 -0.92 -5.59 9.89
N PRO A 77 -1.45 -4.68 10.75
CA PRO A 77 -2.36 -3.64 10.28
C PRO A 77 -1.79 -2.81 9.14
N VAL A 78 -2.57 -2.63 8.09
CA VAL A 78 -2.13 -1.96 6.86
C VAL A 78 -1.77 -0.49 7.08
N ASN A 79 -2.40 0.17 8.03
CA ASN A 79 -2.05 1.56 8.36
C ASN A 79 -0.62 1.66 8.89
N LYS A 80 -0.17 0.68 9.65
CA LYS A 80 1.21 0.61 10.13
C LYS A 80 2.18 0.32 8.99
N ALA A 81 1.79 -0.57 8.08
CA ALA A 81 2.57 -0.86 6.88
C ALA A 81 2.72 0.40 6.02
N PHE A 82 1.65 1.16 5.85
CA PHE A 82 1.68 2.41 5.11
C PHE A 82 2.60 3.44 5.79
N TYR A 83 2.59 3.51 7.12
CA TYR A 83 3.49 4.40 7.86
C TYR A 83 4.95 4.09 7.54
N ILE A 84 5.33 2.82 7.54
CA ILE A 84 6.70 2.41 7.21
C ILE A 84 7.03 2.83 5.77
N ALA A 85 6.15 2.54 4.82
CA ALA A 85 6.36 2.88 3.42
C ALA A 85 6.49 4.40 3.22
N TYR A 86 5.64 5.17 3.86
CA TYR A 86 5.65 6.62 3.74
C TYR A 86 6.93 7.24 4.30
N THR A 87 7.34 6.82 5.48
CA THR A 87 8.56 7.37 6.11
C THR A 87 9.82 7.00 5.33
N VAL A 88 9.87 5.80 4.77
CA VAL A 88 11.02 5.38 3.95
C VAL A 88 11.04 6.11 2.61
N CYS A 89 9.91 6.15 1.91
CA CYS A 89 9.87 6.61 0.52
C CYS A 89 9.67 8.11 0.38
N VAL A 90 8.81 8.70 1.18
CA VAL A 90 8.47 10.13 1.07
C VAL A 90 9.35 10.98 1.96
N GLU A 91 9.47 10.62 3.23
CA GLU A 91 10.27 11.40 4.19
C GLU A 91 11.76 11.06 4.11
N GLY A 92 12.11 9.93 3.52
CA GLY A 92 13.51 9.52 3.38
C GLY A 92 14.21 9.28 4.70
N LYS A 93 13.47 8.92 5.74
CA LYS A 93 14.02 8.69 7.07
C LYS A 93 14.68 7.32 7.16
N ASP A 94 15.83 7.28 7.82
CA ASP A 94 16.55 6.04 8.09
C ASP A 94 16.18 5.54 9.49
N ILE A 95 14.94 5.05 9.61
CA ILE A 95 14.43 4.52 10.87
C ILE A 95 14.74 3.03 10.94
N SER A 96 15.37 2.58 12.04
CA SER A 96 15.73 1.18 12.19
C SER A 96 14.47 0.33 12.44
N SER A 97 14.58 -0.97 12.17
CA SER A 97 13.48 -1.90 12.44
C SER A 97 13.14 -1.97 13.94
N TYR A 98 14.13 -1.72 14.80
CA TYR A 98 13.90 -1.66 16.25
C TYR A 98 13.08 -0.43 16.63
N GLN A 99 13.35 0.71 16.01
CA GLN A 99 12.58 1.94 16.24
C GLN A 99 11.14 1.80 15.75
N TYR A 100 10.94 1.19 14.58
CA TYR A 100 9.58 0.91 14.09
C TYR A 100 8.85 -0.05 15.02
N SER A 101 9.53 -1.09 15.50
CA SER A 101 8.96 -2.03 16.44
C SER A 101 8.44 -1.31 17.69
N ASP A 102 9.25 -0.41 18.22
CA ASP A 102 8.90 0.36 19.41
C ASP A 102 7.74 1.33 19.16
N GLN A 103 7.81 2.07 18.05
CA GLN A 103 6.79 3.07 17.69
C GLN A 103 5.44 2.45 17.35
N LEU A 104 5.44 1.30 16.68
CA LEU A 104 4.24 0.70 16.13
C LEU A 104 3.71 -0.50 16.91
N GLY A 105 4.46 -0.95 17.91
CA GLY A 105 4.06 -2.13 18.67
C GLY A 105 4.09 -3.41 17.85
N LEU A 106 5.03 -3.52 16.91
CA LEU A 106 5.19 -4.68 16.05
C LEU A 106 6.45 -5.45 16.39
N ASN A 107 6.52 -6.71 15.96
CA ASN A 107 7.74 -7.49 16.07
C ASN A 107 8.84 -6.87 15.20
N GLN A 108 10.07 -6.80 15.74
CA GLN A 108 11.21 -6.20 15.03
C GLN A 108 11.48 -6.88 13.68
N MET A 109 11.40 -8.21 13.64
CA MET A 109 11.64 -8.95 12.40
C MET A 109 10.57 -8.64 11.35
N THR A 110 9.33 -8.44 11.76
CA THR A 110 8.24 -8.03 10.87
C THR A 110 8.59 -6.69 10.22
N CYS A 111 9.05 -5.73 11.00
CA CYS A 111 9.45 -4.42 10.50
C CYS A 111 10.63 -4.51 9.54
N TRP A 112 11.61 -5.33 9.87
CA TRP A 112 12.79 -5.54 9.03
C TRP A 112 12.41 -6.14 7.68
N LYS A 113 11.58 -7.16 7.68
CA LYS A 113 11.11 -7.81 6.45
C LYS A 113 10.31 -6.86 5.58
N PHE A 114 9.48 -6.03 6.19
CA PHE A 114 8.66 -5.09 5.43
C PHE A 114 9.50 -3.98 4.83
N ARG A 115 10.49 -3.47 5.55
CA ARG A 115 11.44 -2.51 4.98
C ARG A 115 12.18 -3.08 3.79
N LYS A 116 12.59 -4.35 3.88
CA LYS A 116 13.24 -5.04 2.77
C LYS A 116 12.31 -5.13 1.56
N ARG A 117 11.04 -5.44 1.79
CA ARG A 117 10.01 -5.48 0.73
C ARG A 117 9.89 -4.13 0.03
N ILE A 118 9.85 -3.04 0.80
CA ILE A 118 9.78 -1.69 0.24
C ILE A 118 10.97 -1.41 -0.67
N ARG A 119 12.17 -1.74 -0.22
CA ARG A 119 13.39 -1.54 -1.01
C ARG A 119 13.34 -2.33 -2.31
N GLU A 120 12.88 -3.55 -2.26
CA GLU A 120 12.75 -4.39 -3.46
C GLU A 120 11.75 -3.79 -4.46
N CYS A 121 10.63 -3.24 -3.96
CA CYS A 121 9.66 -2.56 -4.81
C CYS A 121 10.25 -1.32 -5.47
N VAL A 122 11.04 -0.53 -4.73
CA VAL A 122 11.72 0.64 -5.28
C VAL A 122 12.70 0.23 -6.37
N ILE A 123 13.46 -0.84 -6.14
CA ILE A 123 14.44 -1.34 -7.09
C ILE A 123 13.77 -1.79 -8.40
N LYS A 124 12.59 -2.39 -8.32
CA LYS A 124 11.83 -2.81 -9.52
C LYS A 124 11.53 -1.65 -10.45
N HIS A 125 11.43 -0.44 -9.93
CA HIS A 125 11.13 0.76 -10.73
C HIS A 125 12.37 1.59 -11.05
N GLY A 126 13.58 1.07 -10.77
CA GLY A 126 14.83 1.76 -11.02
C GLY A 126 15.22 2.65 -9.84
N ALA A 127 16.20 2.21 -9.05
CA ALA A 127 16.60 2.90 -7.83
C ALA A 127 17.07 4.35 -8.06
N ASP A 128 17.54 4.67 -9.27
CA ASP A 128 18.03 6.00 -9.60
C ASP A 128 16.94 6.96 -10.07
N ASN A 129 15.72 6.48 -10.28
CA ASN A 129 14.64 7.31 -10.75
C ASN A 129 13.94 7.98 -9.57
N GLN A 130 14.25 9.26 -9.35
CA GLN A 130 13.73 10.01 -8.22
C GLN A 130 12.36 10.65 -8.47
N ASN A 131 11.78 10.42 -9.64
CA ASN A 131 10.49 11.00 -10.03
C ASN A 131 9.34 10.00 -9.98
N ILE A 132 9.56 8.84 -9.40
CA ILE A 132 8.51 7.82 -9.29
C ILE A 132 7.51 8.26 -8.23
N PRO A 133 6.21 8.37 -8.56
CA PRO A 133 5.19 8.65 -7.55
C PRO A 133 5.13 7.54 -6.52
N ILE A 134 4.88 7.89 -5.25
CA ILE A 134 4.73 6.88 -4.20
C ILE A 134 3.61 5.88 -4.53
N GLN A 135 2.55 6.32 -5.19
CA GLN A 135 1.47 5.43 -5.61
C GLN A 135 1.97 4.28 -6.45
N THR A 136 2.93 4.53 -7.34
CA THR A 136 3.53 3.48 -8.16
C THR A 136 4.22 2.43 -7.30
N ILE A 137 4.91 2.84 -6.25
CA ILE A 137 5.57 1.91 -5.32
C ILE A 137 4.52 1.12 -4.54
N LEU A 138 3.50 1.81 -4.02
CA LEU A 138 2.46 1.16 -3.21
C LEU A 138 1.69 0.10 -4.01
N LEU A 139 1.53 0.31 -5.31
CA LEU A 139 0.81 -0.61 -6.19
C LEU A 139 1.72 -1.67 -6.84
N THR A 140 3.00 -1.67 -6.51
CA THR A 140 3.93 -2.66 -7.06
C THR A 140 3.56 -4.05 -6.55
N GLU A 141 3.35 -4.98 -7.46
CA GLU A 141 3.07 -6.38 -7.09
C GLU A 141 4.34 -7.01 -6.54
N TYR A 142 4.21 -7.60 -5.38
CA TYR A 142 5.33 -8.21 -4.68
C TYR A 142 5.25 -9.73 -4.72
#